data_bb38ace3c35cc099d174971d5709db90
#
_entry.id   bb38ace3c35cc099d174971d5709db90
#
_cell.length_a   1.000
_cell.length_b   1.000
_cell.length_c   1.000
_cell.angle_alpha   90.00
_cell.angle_beta   90.00
_cell.angle_gamma   90.00
#
_symmetry.space_group_name_H-M   'P 1'
#
loop_
_entity.id
_entity.type
_entity.pdbx_description
1 polymer ?
#
loop_
_entity_poly.entity_id
_entity_poly.type
_entity_poly.pdbx_seq_one_letter_code
_entity_poly.pdbx_strand_id
1 'polypeptide(L)'
;KLAPALAAGNCVVLKPAEQTPASILLLMELIGDLLPAGVLNIVSGYGLEAGKPLASSKRIRKIAFTGETTTGRLIMQYASQNLIPITLELGGKSPNIFFEDVLEKDDAFFDKCLEGFTMFALNQGEVCTCPSRALIQESIYDRFMERAIKRTKAVTQDNPLKMETMIGAQVSLEQMEKIKSYLDLGKKEGAKVLCGGAEAKLNSGLEKGNYIQPT
;
A
#
# COMPACT_ATOMS: atom_id res chain seq x y z
N LYS A 1 2.68 -10.41 -10.93
CA LYS A 1 3.32 -10.08 -12.23
C LYS A 1 4.30 -11.17 -12.70
N LEU A 2 5.14 -11.75 -11.83
CA LEU A 2 6.13 -12.76 -12.21
C LEU A 2 5.48 -14.02 -12.76
N ALA A 3 4.54 -14.63 -12.01
CA ALA A 3 3.93 -15.89 -12.41
C ALA A 3 3.30 -15.85 -13.81
N PRO A 4 2.42 -14.89 -14.16
CA PRO A 4 1.87 -14.84 -15.52
C PRO A 4 2.91 -14.52 -16.60
N ALA A 5 3.95 -13.72 -16.30
CA ALA A 5 5.01 -13.45 -17.27
C ALA A 5 5.83 -14.69 -17.60
N LEU A 6 6.23 -15.43 -16.58
CA LEU A 6 7.00 -16.69 -16.75
C LEU A 6 6.14 -17.78 -17.39
N ALA A 7 4.88 -17.93 -17.00
CA ALA A 7 3.95 -18.89 -17.60
C ALA A 7 3.71 -18.65 -19.08
N ALA A 8 3.77 -17.37 -19.52
CA ALA A 8 3.71 -16.98 -20.93
C ALA A 8 5.05 -17.08 -21.68
N GLY A 9 6.09 -17.67 -21.08
CA GLY A 9 7.39 -17.90 -21.69
C GLY A 9 8.28 -16.66 -21.82
N ASN A 10 8.03 -15.60 -21.03
CA ASN A 10 8.86 -14.40 -21.07
C ASN A 10 10.05 -14.48 -20.12
N CYS A 11 11.17 -13.90 -20.54
CA CYS A 11 12.27 -13.57 -19.63
C CYS A 11 11.92 -12.27 -18.87
N VAL A 12 12.33 -12.19 -17.62
CA VAL A 12 12.01 -11.07 -16.74
C VAL A 12 13.28 -10.46 -16.13
N VAL A 13 13.37 -9.15 -16.18
CA VAL A 13 14.27 -8.35 -15.33
C VAL A 13 13.42 -7.60 -14.33
N LEU A 14 13.57 -7.89 -13.04
CA LEU A 14 12.80 -7.30 -11.95
C LEU A 14 13.69 -6.38 -11.12
N LYS A 15 13.27 -5.13 -10.96
CA LYS A 15 13.82 -4.22 -9.96
C LYS A 15 12.83 -4.14 -8.77
N PRO A 16 13.19 -4.66 -7.61
CA PRO A 16 12.37 -4.51 -6.41
C PRO A 16 12.37 -3.07 -5.90
N ALA A 17 11.42 -2.74 -5.01
CA ALA A 17 11.51 -1.51 -4.24
C ALA A 17 12.77 -1.53 -3.38
N GLU A 18 13.46 -0.42 -3.32
CA GLU A 18 14.72 -0.29 -2.56
C GLU A 18 14.56 -0.48 -1.05
N GLN A 19 13.38 -0.17 -0.52
CA GLN A 19 13.05 -0.35 0.90
C GLN A 19 12.74 -1.79 1.28
N THR A 20 12.27 -2.62 0.33
CA THR A 20 11.73 -3.96 0.63
C THR A 20 12.24 -5.05 -0.33
N PRO A 21 13.56 -5.15 -0.61
CA PRO A 21 14.08 -6.13 -1.58
C PRO A 21 14.25 -7.53 -1.01
N ALA A 22 14.33 -7.69 0.32
CA ALA A 22 14.76 -8.92 0.96
C ALA A 22 13.93 -10.15 0.58
N SER A 23 12.60 -10.03 0.56
CA SER A 23 11.71 -11.17 0.28
C SER A 23 11.89 -11.73 -1.14
N ILE A 24 12.07 -10.86 -2.14
CA ILE A 24 12.28 -11.34 -3.52
C ILE A 24 13.68 -11.92 -3.71
N LEU A 25 14.68 -11.39 -3.02
CA LEU A 25 16.04 -11.94 -3.06
C LEU A 25 16.07 -13.35 -2.43
N LEU A 26 15.43 -13.52 -1.27
CA LEU A 26 15.28 -14.82 -0.64
C LEU A 26 14.50 -15.81 -1.53
N LEU A 27 13.42 -15.34 -2.17
CA LEU A 27 12.69 -16.18 -3.13
C LEU A 27 13.61 -16.67 -4.25
N MET A 28 14.50 -15.81 -4.76
CA MET A 28 15.46 -16.21 -5.80
C MET A 28 16.46 -17.27 -5.33
N GLU A 29 16.91 -17.22 -4.08
CA GLU A 29 17.75 -18.29 -3.50
C GLU A 29 17.00 -19.62 -3.46
N LEU A 30 15.69 -19.60 -3.21
CA LEU A 30 14.87 -20.82 -3.11
C LEU A 30 14.48 -21.42 -4.45
N ILE A 31 14.29 -20.60 -5.50
CA ILE A 31 13.76 -21.05 -6.80
C ILE A 31 14.73 -20.87 -7.97
N GLY A 32 15.92 -20.28 -7.76
CA GLY A 32 16.86 -19.95 -8.83
C GLY A 32 17.23 -21.12 -9.72
N ASP A 33 17.40 -22.29 -9.12
CA ASP A 33 17.76 -23.52 -9.83
C ASP A 33 16.58 -24.19 -10.56
N LEU A 34 15.33 -23.71 -10.32
CA LEU A 34 14.14 -24.25 -11.00
C LEU A 34 13.93 -23.65 -12.40
N LEU A 35 14.62 -22.56 -12.71
CA LEU A 35 14.48 -21.82 -13.96
C LEU A 35 15.80 -21.86 -14.75
N PRO A 36 15.74 -21.94 -16.08
CA PRO A 36 16.93 -21.79 -16.88
C PRO A 36 17.65 -20.46 -16.63
N ALA A 37 18.96 -20.45 -16.70
CA ALA A 37 19.77 -19.25 -16.48
C ALA A 37 19.34 -18.10 -17.40
N GLY A 38 19.18 -16.90 -16.83
CA GLY A 38 18.77 -15.70 -17.54
C GLY A 38 17.26 -15.52 -17.76
N VAL A 39 16.41 -16.47 -17.35
CA VAL A 39 14.95 -16.35 -17.47
C VAL A 39 14.40 -15.34 -16.46
N LEU A 40 14.89 -15.36 -15.22
CA LEU A 40 14.53 -14.40 -14.19
C LEU A 40 15.80 -13.76 -13.60
N ASN A 41 15.86 -12.44 -13.64
CA ASN A 41 17.01 -11.67 -13.17
C ASN A 41 16.54 -10.57 -12.23
N ILE A 42 17.21 -10.40 -11.10
CA ILE A 42 16.92 -9.32 -10.15
C ILE A 42 18.01 -8.26 -10.22
N VAL A 43 17.62 -7.01 -10.31
CA VAL A 43 18.53 -5.86 -10.29
C VAL A 43 18.10 -4.92 -9.17
N SER A 44 18.87 -4.91 -8.09
CA SER A 44 18.69 -3.94 -7.00
C SER A 44 19.27 -2.58 -7.37
N GLY A 45 18.71 -1.51 -6.83
CA GLY A 45 19.15 -0.13 -7.04
C GLY A 45 18.01 0.87 -6.99
N TYR A 46 18.38 2.15 -6.96
CA TYR A 46 17.42 3.24 -6.92
C TYR A 46 16.75 3.49 -8.27
N GLY A 47 15.67 4.28 -8.24
CA GLY A 47 14.85 4.57 -9.42
C GLY A 47 15.64 5.19 -10.57
N LEU A 48 16.55 6.14 -10.32
CA LEU A 48 17.35 6.77 -11.36
C LEU A 48 18.48 5.89 -11.88
N GLU A 49 19.09 5.08 -11.01
CA GLU A 49 20.29 4.29 -11.32
C GLU A 49 19.96 2.97 -12.02
N ALA A 50 18.92 2.26 -11.54
CA ALA A 50 18.49 0.98 -12.10
C ALA A 50 17.15 1.05 -12.85
N GLY A 51 16.17 1.80 -12.31
CA GLY A 51 14.83 1.89 -12.89
C GLY A 51 14.78 2.61 -14.23
N LYS A 52 15.38 3.81 -14.33
CA LYS A 52 15.41 4.60 -15.56
C LYS A 52 16.11 3.88 -16.71
N PRO A 53 17.31 3.29 -16.56
CA PRO A 53 17.94 2.51 -17.62
C PRO A 53 17.08 1.34 -18.11
N LEU A 54 16.41 0.62 -17.21
CA LEU A 54 15.47 -0.43 -17.60
C LEU A 54 14.29 0.14 -18.39
N ALA A 55 13.67 1.22 -17.91
CA ALA A 55 12.48 1.81 -18.52
C ALA A 55 12.75 2.46 -19.88
N SER A 56 14.00 2.84 -20.18
CA SER A 56 14.42 3.43 -21.46
C SER A 56 15.21 2.47 -22.36
N SER A 57 15.35 1.20 -21.98
CA SER A 57 16.17 0.24 -22.74
C SER A 57 15.46 -0.29 -23.99
N LYS A 58 16.11 -0.19 -25.15
CA LYS A 58 15.65 -0.82 -26.41
C LYS A 58 15.52 -2.34 -26.33
N ARG A 59 16.10 -2.98 -25.32
CA ARG A 59 16.04 -4.44 -25.12
C ARG A 59 14.78 -4.86 -24.36
N ILE A 60 14.08 -3.94 -23.70
CA ILE A 60 12.83 -4.20 -22.97
C ILE A 60 11.66 -4.12 -23.94
N ARG A 61 10.78 -5.11 -23.92
CA ARG A 61 9.60 -5.21 -24.78
C ARG A 61 8.30 -4.83 -24.09
N LYS A 62 8.26 -4.91 -22.77
CA LYS A 62 7.09 -4.57 -21.94
C LYS A 62 7.54 -4.13 -20.57
N ILE A 63 6.92 -3.09 -20.03
CA ILE A 63 7.10 -2.66 -18.65
C ILE A 63 5.80 -2.91 -17.89
N ALA A 64 5.90 -3.49 -16.70
CA ALA A 64 4.80 -3.60 -15.75
C ALA A 64 5.26 -3.03 -14.41
N PHE A 65 4.65 -1.94 -13.99
CA PHE A 65 5.01 -1.20 -12.77
C PHE A 65 3.84 -1.15 -11.80
N THR A 66 4.12 -1.30 -10.51
CA THR A 66 3.22 -0.98 -9.41
C THR A 66 3.95 -0.06 -8.45
N GLY A 67 3.35 1.07 -8.10
CA GLY A 67 3.94 2.01 -7.17
C GLY A 67 3.29 3.39 -7.21
N GLU A 68 4.06 4.39 -6.87
CA GLU A 68 3.62 5.77 -6.72
C GLU A 68 3.34 6.42 -8.10
N THR A 69 2.33 7.30 -8.15
CA THR A 69 1.84 7.90 -9.39
C THR A 69 2.86 8.76 -10.12
N THR A 70 3.69 9.53 -9.38
CA THR A 70 4.73 10.37 -10.00
C THR A 70 5.81 9.50 -10.65
N THR A 71 6.20 8.40 -10.00
CA THR A 71 7.11 7.41 -10.56
C THR A 71 6.52 6.77 -11.81
N GLY A 72 5.22 6.45 -11.81
CA GLY A 72 4.52 5.92 -12.99
C GLY A 72 4.58 6.88 -14.17
N ARG A 73 4.39 8.18 -13.95
CA ARG A 73 4.53 9.22 -15.01
C ARG A 73 5.94 9.27 -15.59
N LEU A 74 6.97 9.19 -14.73
CA LEU A 74 8.36 9.16 -15.18
C LEU A 74 8.65 7.91 -16.02
N ILE A 75 8.15 6.76 -15.61
CA ILE A 75 8.29 5.51 -16.37
C ILE A 75 7.64 5.63 -17.75
N MET A 76 6.45 6.24 -17.85
CA MET A 76 5.82 6.54 -19.17
C MET A 76 6.71 7.38 -20.04
N GLN A 77 7.29 8.45 -19.50
CA GLN A 77 8.20 9.34 -20.23
C GLN A 77 9.46 8.60 -20.73
N TYR A 78 10.03 7.72 -19.91
CA TYR A 78 11.19 6.93 -20.32
C TYR A 78 10.83 5.88 -21.38
N ALA A 79 9.72 5.18 -21.19
CA ALA A 79 9.24 4.15 -22.12
C ALA A 79 8.87 4.72 -23.50
N SER A 80 8.32 5.94 -23.55
CA SER A 80 7.89 6.61 -24.80
C SER A 80 9.03 6.79 -25.79
N GLN A 81 10.26 6.95 -25.34
CA GLN A 81 11.45 7.10 -26.20
C GLN A 81 11.68 5.91 -27.15
N ASN A 82 11.22 4.71 -26.75
CA ASN A 82 11.34 3.48 -27.52
C ASN A 82 9.99 2.82 -27.80
N LEU A 83 8.89 3.53 -27.59
CA LEU A 83 7.52 3.03 -27.76
C LEU A 83 7.24 1.73 -27.03
N ILE A 84 7.81 1.57 -25.81
CA ILE A 84 7.66 0.36 -24.99
C ILE A 84 6.24 0.36 -24.39
N PRO A 85 5.41 -0.66 -24.65
CA PRO A 85 4.11 -0.81 -23.99
C PRO A 85 4.25 -0.91 -22.48
N ILE A 86 3.39 -0.21 -21.73
CA ILE A 86 3.44 -0.19 -20.27
C ILE A 86 2.09 -0.58 -19.67
N THR A 87 2.14 -1.19 -18.49
CA THR A 87 1.00 -1.38 -17.58
C THR A 87 1.36 -0.76 -16.25
N LEU A 88 0.53 0.16 -15.78
CA LEU A 88 0.74 0.89 -14.54
C LEU A 88 -0.38 0.57 -13.54
N GLU A 89 0.02 0.09 -12.38
CA GLU A 89 -0.82 -0.06 -11.20
C GLU A 89 -0.37 1.00 -10.19
N LEU A 90 -1.20 2.01 -9.97
CA LEU A 90 -0.85 3.22 -9.22
C LEU A 90 -1.75 3.39 -8.00
N GLY A 91 -1.61 4.49 -7.29
CA GLY A 91 -2.44 4.80 -6.13
C GLY A 91 -3.87 5.18 -6.51
N GLY A 92 -4.73 5.23 -5.51
CA GLY A 92 -6.13 5.61 -5.66
C GLY A 92 -6.74 6.09 -4.36
N LYS A 93 -7.96 6.65 -4.46
CA LYS A 93 -8.81 7.07 -3.36
C LYS A 93 -10.21 6.49 -3.55
N SER A 94 -10.29 5.16 -3.58
CA SER A 94 -11.55 4.45 -3.81
C SER A 94 -12.57 4.73 -2.70
N PRO A 95 -13.85 4.94 -3.03
CA PRO A 95 -14.89 5.11 -2.03
C PRO A 95 -15.34 3.75 -1.48
N ASN A 96 -15.72 3.75 -0.20
CA ASN A 96 -16.49 2.70 0.44
C ASN A 96 -17.85 3.30 0.80
N ILE A 97 -18.95 2.71 0.31
CA ILE A 97 -20.28 3.30 0.37
C ILE A 97 -21.18 2.45 1.25
N PHE A 98 -21.82 3.07 2.24
CA PHE A 98 -22.70 2.42 3.21
C PHE A 98 -24.08 3.05 3.18
N PHE A 99 -25.09 2.27 2.79
CA PHE A 99 -26.49 2.66 2.83
C PHE A 99 -27.16 2.23 4.15
N GLU A 100 -28.38 2.68 4.41
CA GLU A 100 -29.08 2.46 5.69
C GLU A 100 -29.37 1.00 6.01
N ASP A 101 -29.52 0.16 4.99
CA ASP A 101 -29.77 -1.28 5.12
C ASP A 101 -28.67 -2.05 5.87
N VAL A 102 -27.44 -1.51 5.90
CA VAL A 102 -26.34 -2.14 6.66
C VAL A 102 -26.59 -2.13 8.19
N LEU A 103 -27.48 -1.28 8.67
CA LEU A 103 -27.86 -1.16 10.08
C LEU A 103 -29.25 -1.71 10.42
N GLU A 104 -29.95 -2.37 9.48
CA GLU A 104 -31.24 -3.01 9.78
C GLU A 104 -31.13 -4.05 10.89
N LYS A 105 -30.00 -4.75 10.96
CA LYS A 105 -29.68 -5.73 12.00
C LYS A 105 -28.27 -5.53 12.52
N ASP A 106 -28.09 -5.73 13.82
CA ASP A 106 -26.74 -5.81 14.44
C ASP A 106 -26.26 -7.26 14.35
N ASP A 107 -25.84 -7.67 13.16
CA ASP A 107 -25.48 -9.05 12.82
C ASP A 107 -24.07 -9.15 12.18
N ALA A 108 -23.73 -10.35 11.71
CA ALA A 108 -22.45 -10.61 11.06
C ALA A 108 -22.24 -9.80 9.78
N PHE A 109 -23.29 -9.37 9.09
CA PHE A 109 -23.17 -8.52 7.91
C PHE A 109 -22.74 -7.11 8.30
N PHE A 110 -23.35 -6.52 9.34
CA PHE A 110 -22.93 -5.24 9.86
C PHE A 110 -21.48 -5.27 10.37
N ASP A 111 -21.07 -6.36 11.05
CA ASP A 111 -19.67 -6.52 11.48
C ASP A 111 -18.71 -6.56 10.28
N LYS A 112 -19.09 -7.20 9.17
CA LYS A 112 -18.33 -7.16 7.90
C LYS A 112 -18.27 -5.76 7.28
N CYS A 113 -19.31 -4.96 7.39
CA CYS A 113 -19.30 -3.56 6.94
C CYS A 113 -18.29 -2.72 7.76
N LEU A 114 -18.22 -2.94 9.07
CA LEU A 114 -17.24 -2.29 9.95
C LEU A 114 -15.80 -2.76 9.66
N GLU A 115 -15.60 -4.04 9.36
CA GLU A 115 -14.33 -4.57 8.89
C GLU A 115 -13.92 -3.89 7.58
N GLY A 116 -14.82 -3.83 6.60
CA GLY A 116 -14.62 -3.13 5.32
C GLY A 116 -14.31 -1.65 5.49
N PHE A 117 -14.95 -0.95 6.44
CA PHE A 117 -14.61 0.42 6.80
C PHE A 117 -13.17 0.53 7.29
N THR A 118 -12.74 -0.38 8.19
CA THR A 118 -11.42 -0.34 8.84
C THR A 118 -10.28 -0.69 7.87
N MET A 119 -10.60 -1.24 6.69
CA MET A 119 -9.61 -1.60 5.67
C MET A 119 -8.75 -0.43 5.19
N PHE A 120 -9.10 0.83 5.45
CA PHE A 120 -8.22 1.97 5.16
C PHE A 120 -6.88 1.88 5.91
N ALA A 121 -6.84 1.19 7.05
CA ALA A 121 -5.65 1.00 7.87
C ALA A 121 -4.84 -0.26 7.48
N LEU A 122 -5.32 -1.10 6.54
CA LEU A 122 -4.63 -2.31 6.11
C LEU A 122 -3.21 -1.98 5.66
N ASN A 123 -2.23 -2.76 6.13
CA ASN A 123 -0.81 -2.54 5.85
C ASN A 123 -0.41 -1.07 6.09
N GLN A 124 -0.78 -0.52 7.24
CA GLN A 124 -0.59 0.90 7.67
C GLN A 124 -1.16 1.94 6.67
N GLY A 125 -2.13 1.57 5.83
CA GLY A 125 -2.67 2.44 4.78
C GLY A 125 -1.82 2.52 3.50
N GLU A 126 -0.76 1.74 3.40
CA GLU A 126 0.16 1.70 2.25
C GLU A 126 -0.28 0.66 1.20
N VAL A 127 -1.56 0.69 0.82
CA VAL A 127 -2.14 -0.25 -0.16
C VAL A 127 -2.99 0.52 -1.18
N CYS A 128 -2.77 0.26 -2.46
CA CYS A 128 -3.51 0.91 -3.56
C CYS A 128 -5.01 0.64 -3.54
N THR A 129 -5.45 -0.50 -2.98
CA THR A 129 -6.85 -0.92 -2.89
C THR A 129 -7.52 -0.50 -1.57
N CYS A 130 -6.83 0.18 -0.65
CA CYS A 130 -7.44 0.66 0.58
C CYS A 130 -8.55 1.67 0.28
N PRO A 131 -9.78 1.44 0.77
CA PRO A 131 -10.90 2.37 0.61
C PRO A 131 -10.71 3.56 1.54
N SER A 132 -10.05 4.60 1.07
CA SER A 132 -9.65 5.76 1.88
C SER A 132 -10.68 6.88 1.94
N ARG A 133 -11.88 6.66 1.38
CA ARG A 133 -13.05 7.53 1.53
C ARG A 133 -14.24 6.69 1.94
N ALA A 134 -14.91 7.04 3.03
CA ALA A 134 -16.16 6.42 3.44
C ALA A 134 -17.32 7.38 3.17
N LEU A 135 -18.30 6.95 2.38
CA LEU A 135 -19.55 7.66 2.11
C LEU A 135 -20.65 6.92 2.83
N ILE A 136 -21.17 7.54 3.89
CA ILE A 136 -22.15 6.93 4.79
C ILE A 136 -23.44 7.71 4.65
N GLN A 137 -24.57 7.02 4.42
CA GLN A 137 -25.87 7.64 4.34
C GLN A 137 -26.17 8.39 5.65
N GLU A 138 -26.71 9.60 5.54
CA GLU A 138 -26.90 10.51 6.67
C GLU A 138 -27.74 9.90 7.80
N SER A 139 -28.80 9.16 7.44
CA SER A 139 -29.71 8.52 8.41
C SER A 139 -29.04 7.54 9.37
N ILE A 140 -27.86 6.99 9.00
CA ILE A 140 -27.13 6.01 9.82
C ILE A 140 -25.79 6.53 10.34
N TYR A 141 -25.39 7.74 9.96
CA TYR A 141 -24.04 8.25 10.16
C TYR A 141 -23.54 8.12 11.59
N ASP A 142 -24.28 8.65 12.57
CA ASP A 142 -23.84 8.70 13.97
C ASP A 142 -23.67 7.28 14.56
N ARG A 143 -24.66 6.41 14.34
CA ARG A 143 -24.64 5.03 14.83
C ARG A 143 -23.52 4.20 14.18
N PHE A 144 -23.35 4.39 12.88
CA PHE A 144 -22.27 3.71 12.13
C PHE A 144 -20.91 4.18 12.62
N MET A 145 -20.70 5.50 12.72
CA MET A 145 -19.42 6.08 13.12
C MET A 145 -19.01 5.74 14.55
N GLU A 146 -19.96 5.67 15.49
CA GLU A 146 -19.67 5.22 16.85
C GLU A 146 -18.99 3.82 16.84
N ARG A 147 -19.58 2.87 16.11
CA ARG A 147 -19.05 1.49 15.99
C ARG A 147 -17.76 1.44 15.18
N ALA A 148 -17.68 2.21 14.10
CA ALA A 148 -16.51 2.28 13.22
C ALA A 148 -15.28 2.85 13.96
N ILE A 149 -15.44 3.91 14.74
CA ILE A 149 -14.38 4.49 15.57
C ILE A 149 -13.91 3.47 16.63
N LYS A 150 -14.83 2.77 17.29
CA LYS A 150 -14.49 1.72 18.24
C LYS A 150 -13.66 0.61 17.57
N ARG A 151 -14.07 0.17 16.38
CA ARG A 151 -13.34 -0.85 15.59
C ARG A 151 -11.95 -0.36 15.19
N THR A 152 -11.84 0.89 14.71
CA THR A 152 -10.55 1.50 14.32
C THR A 152 -9.58 1.58 15.51
N LYS A 153 -10.08 1.98 16.69
CA LYS A 153 -9.25 2.03 17.91
C LYS A 153 -8.79 0.65 18.41
N ALA A 154 -9.43 -0.41 17.97
CA ALA A 154 -9.05 -1.79 18.31
C ALA A 154 -7.94 -2.34 17.38
N VAL A 155 -7.53 -1.61 16.36
CA VAL A 155 -6.41 -2.02 15.49
C VAL A 155 -5.11 -1.97 16.29
N THR A 156 -4.45 -3.12 16.41
CA THR A 156 -3.20 -3.25 17.18
C THR A 156 -1.99 -2.90 16.32
N GLN A 157 -1.14 -2.02 16.86
CA GLN A 157 0.16 -1.66 16.29
C GLN A 157 1.27 -2.19 17.19
N ASP A 158 2.17 -2.99 16.65
CA ASP A 158 3.30 -3.54 17.42
C ASP A 158 4.37 -4.10 16.45
N ASN A 159 5.28 -4.90 16.97
CA ASN A 159 6.26 -5.66 16.21
C ASN A 159 5.53 -6.58 15.20
N PRO A 160 5.80 -6.47 13.91
CA PRO A 160 5.12 -7.27 12.88
C PRO A 160 5.40 -8.77 12.94
N LEU A 161 6.36 -9.21 13.76
CA LEU A 161 6.63 -10.64 13.99
C LEU A 161 5.72 -11.26 15.06
N LYS A 162 4.90 -10.47 15.76
CA LYS A 162 3.89 -10.99 16.69
C LYS A 162 2.60 -11.31 15.94
N MET A 163 1.98 -12.43 16.29
CA MET A 163 0.76 -12.90 15.62
C MET A 163 -0.46 -11.98 15.82
N GLU A 164 -0.52 -11.28 16.93
CA GLU A 164 -1.60 -10.36 17.29
C GLU A 164 -1.45 -8.96 16.69
N THR A 165 -0.32 -8.66 16.05
CA THR A 165 -0.09 -7.36 15.40
C THR A 165 -0.87 -7.26 14.10
N MET A 166 -1.73 -6.27 14.00
CA MET A 166 -2.53 -6.01 12.79
C MET A 166 -1.80 -5.11 11.80
N ILE A 167 -1.09 -4.10 12.29
CA ILE A 167 -0.32 -3.16 11.44
C ILE A 167 1.05 -2.85 12.06
N GLY A 168 2.05 -2.65 11.20
CA GLY A 168 3.42 -2.32 11.56
C GLY A 168 3.77 -0.84 11.42
N ALA A 169 5.06 -0.57 11.24
CA ALA A 169 5.59 0.76 10.98
C ALA A 169 5.36 1.19 9.52
N GLN A 170 5.33 2.49 9.27
CA GLN A 170 5.43 3.06 7.92
C GLN A 170 6.76 2.68 7.28
N VAL A 171 6.76 2.53 5.96
CA VAL A 171 7.91 2.04 5.18
C VAL A 171 9.18 2.89 5.33
N SER A 172 9.03 4.18 5.61
CA SER A 172 10.16 5.11 5.75
C SER A 172 9.79 6.35 6.58
N LEU A 173 10.81 7.07 7.04
CA LEU A 173 10.62 8.38 7.69
C LEU A 173 9.99 9.39 6.72
N GLU A 174 10.39 9.38 5.45
CA GLU A 174 9.82 10.26 4.42
C GLU A 174 8.31 10.04 4.27
N GLN A 175 7.86 8.78 4.24
CA GLN A 175 6.44 8.44 4.19
C GLN A 175 5.71 8.90 5.45
N MET A 176 6.29 8.71 6.62
CA MET A 176 5.73 9.18 7.88
C MET A 176 5.55 10.70 7.90
N GLU A 177 6.57 11.48 7.48
CA GLU A 177 6.49 12.94 7.40
C GLU A 177 5.44 13.40 6.38
N LYS A 178 5.32 12.71 5.25
CA LYS A 178 4.26 12.95 4.27
C LYS A 178 2.87 12.75 4.90
N ILE A 179 2.66 11.66 5.62
CA ILE A 179 1.38 11.41 6.32
C ILE A 179 1.08 12.53 7.32
N LYS A 180 2.06 12.93 8.15
CA LYS A 180 1.90 14.02 9.11
C LYS A 180 1.51 15.32 8.42
N SER A 181 2.13 15.64 7.30
CA SER A 181 1.80 16.85 6.52
C SER A 181 0.34 16.83 6.02
N TYR A 182 -0.19 15.68 5.62
CA TYR A 182 -1.58 15.53 5.21
C TYR A 182 -2.56 15.59 6.39
N LEU A 183 -2.20 15.05 7.55
CA LEU A 183 -2.99 15.22 8.77
C LEU A 183 -3.12 16.69 9.18
N ASP A 184 -2.03 17.43 9.08
CA ASP A 184 -2.02 18.86 9.37
C ASP A 184 -2.80 19.68 8.31
N LEU A 185 -2.69 19.31 7.04
CA LEU A 185 -3.46 19.90 5.97
C LEU A 185 -4.96 19.69 6.19
N GLY A 186 -5.39 18.46 6.50
CA GLY A 186 -6.78 18.14 6.79
C GLY A 186 -7.34 18.99 7.95
N LYS A 187 -6.57 19.14 9.04
CA LYS A 187 -6.96 20.00 10.16
C LYS A 187 -7.10 21.48 9.72
N LYS A 188 -6.16 21.99 8.92
CA LYS A 188 -6.21 23.36 8.38
C LYS A 188 -7.41 23.59 7.46
N GLU A 189 -7.83 22.58 6.73
CA GLU A 189 -9.02 22.60 5.87
C GLU A 189 -10.33 22.38 6.63
N GLY A 190 -10.29 22.24 7.95
CA GLY A 190 -11.45 22.12 8.81
C GLY A 190 -11.95 20.69 9.05
N ALA A 191 -11.19 19.67 8.65
CA ALA A 191 -11.53 18.29 8.94
C ALA A 191 -11.45 17.99 10.45
N LYS A 192 -12.44 17.25 10.95
CA LYS A 192 -12.50 16.83 12.35
C LYS A 192 -11.82 15.48 12.52
N VAL A 193 -10.80 15.42 13.36
CA VAL A 193 -10.15 14.15 13.75
C VAL A 193 -11.03 13.41 14.74
N LEU A 194 -11.53 12.25 14.40
CA LEU A 194 -12.41 11.43 15.24
C LEU A 194 -11.63 10.37 16.05
N CYS A 195 -10.49 9.90 15.52
CA CYS A 195 -9.54 9.05 16.25
C CYS A 195 -8.14 9.20 15.62
N GLY A 196 -7.11 8.75 16.30
CA GLY A 196 -5.72 8.83 15.82
C GLY A 196 -5.20 10.26 15.74
N GLY A 197 -4.65 10.65 14.62
CA GLY A 197 -4.15 12.00 14.33
C GLY A 197 -2.78 12.32 14.90
N ALA A 198 -2.02 11.31 15.35
CA ALA A 198 -0.71 11.45 15.97
C ALA A 198 0.17 10.22 15.74
N GLU A 199 1.45 10.38 16.06
CA GLU A 199 2.37 9.25 16.16
C GLU A 199 1.91 8.25 17.24
N ALA A 200 2.04 6.97 16.97
CA ALA A 200 1.77 5.95 17.97
C ALA A 200 2.95 5.85 18.94
N LYS A 201 2.65 5.88 20.23
CA LYS A 201 3.64 5.68 21.28
C LYS A 201 3.69 4.19 21.63
N LEU A 202 4.70 3.52 21.14
CA LEU A 202 4.95 2.11 21.43
C LEU A 202 6.11 1.95 22.39
N ASN A 203 6.16 0.81 23.08
CA ASN A 203 7.20 0.44 24.04
C ASN A 203 8.05 -0.72 23.48
N SER A 204 8.92 -1.26 24.30
CA SER A 204 9.65 -2.52 24.03
C SER A 204 10.60 -2.47 22.82
N GLY A 205 11.32 -1.35 22.66
CA GLY A 205 12.32 -1.18 21.61
C GLY A 205 11.76 -0.68 20.28
N LEU A 206 10.46 -0.33 20.23
CA LEU A 206 9.80 0.18 19.02
C LEU A 206 9.69 1.72 18.99
N GLU A 207 10.17 2.41 20.01
CA GLU A 207 10.01 3.85 20.25
C GLU A 207 10.59 4.72 19.13
N LYS A 208 11.56 4.20 18.38
CA LYS A 208 12.23 4.89 17.28
C LYS A 208 11.65 4.53 15.90
N GLY A 209 10.62 3.68 15.86
CA GLY A 209 9.99 3.27 14.61
C GLY A 209 9.01 4.32 14.08
N ASN A 210 8.71 4.24 12.79
CA ASN A 210 7.83 5.18 12.10
C ASN A 210 6.35 4.77 12.27
N TYR A 211 5.82 4.86 13.47
CA TYR A 211 4.46 4.43 13.77
C TYR A 211 3.50 5.62 13.83
N ILE A 212 2.41 5.54 13.07
CA ILE A 212 1.31 6.52 13.07
C ILE A 212 -0.01 5.81 13.35
N GLN A 213 -0.83 6.40 14.20
CA GLN A 213 -2.14 5.85 14.55
C GLN A 213 -3.07 5.85 13.32
N PRO A 214 -3.92 4.82 13.13
CA PRO A 214 -5.03 4.88 12.18
C PRO A 214 -5.90 6.11 12.45
N THR A 215 -6.09 6.94 11.42
CA THR A 215 -6.71 8.25 11.55
C THR A 215 -7.89 8.40 10.60
#